data_f31c511b61ccd33af16a522d22c9cffc
#
_entry.id   f31c511b61ccd33af16a522d22c9cffc
#
_cell.length_a   1.000
_cell.length_b   1.000
_cell.length_c   1.000
_cell.angle_alpha   90.00
_cell.angle_beta   90.00
_cell.angle_gamma   90.00
#
_symmetry.space_group_name_H-M   'P 1'
#
loop_
_entity.id
_entity.type
_entity.pdbx_description
1 polymer ?
#
loop_
_entity_poly.entity_id
_entity_poly.type
_entity_poly.pdbx_seq_one_letter_code
_entity_poly.pdbx_strand_id
1 'polypeptide(L)'
;MPATGSAFSHHAYVRWGDLDGNAHMSNKAYLALCGDVRMQYFGAHGFPVDQFAAQRVGPVVRRDEIDYFRELHMHDPIEITLELVGVAPDGSRMIVRNRFLRADGALAATVTSHVGWLDLDKRKLRVPPTALHAALQAMPRADDFRDLESSIKR
;
A
#
# COMPACT_ATOMS: atom_id res chain seq x y z
N MET A 1 -19.00 4.75 -18.31
CA MET A 1 -18.07 3.89 -17.60
C MET A 1 -17.06 4.75 -16.89
N PRO A 2 -17.06 4.77 -15.60
CA PRO A 2 -15.86 5.26 -14.99
C PRO A 2 -14.76 4.39 -15.58
N ALA A 3 -13.80 5.03 -16.24
CA ALA A 3 -12.56 4.37 -16.47
C ALA A 3 -12.20 3.78 -15.13
N THR A 4 -12.13 2.46 -15.03
CA THR A 4 -11.37 1.82 -14.01
C THR A 4 -10.01 2.44 -14.17
N GLY A 5 -9.76 3.50 -13.40
CA GLY A 5 -8.50 4.18 -13.44
C GLY A 5 -7.46 3.10 -13.34
N SER A 6 -6.52 3.09 -14.27
CA SER A 6 -5.42 2.13 -14.19
C SER A 6 -4.87 2.20 -12.79
N ALA A 7 -4.83 1.08 -12.09
CA ALA A 7 -4.24 1.01 -10.77
C ALA A 7 -2.84 1.64 -10.83
N PHE A 8 -2.49 2.39 -9.80
CA PHE A 8 -1.10 2.85 -9.68
C PHE A 8 -0.19 1.64 -9.67
N SER A 9 0.85 1.65 -10.44
CA SER A 9 1.76 0.50 -10.52
C SER A 9 3.22 0.94 -10.52
N HIS A 10 4.05 0.04 -10.03
CA HIS A 10 5.50 0.18 -10.01
C HIS A 10 6.13 -1.08 -10.58
N HIS A 11 7.15 -0.92 -11.43
CA HIS A 11 7.89 -2.03 -12.01
C HIS A 11 9.21 -2.21 -11.27
N ALA A 12 9.49 -3.44 -10.88
CA ALA A 12 10.69 -3.84 -10.17
C ALA A 12 11.14 -5.21 -10.67
N TYR A 13 12.17 -5.73 -10.07
CA TYR A 13 12.59 -7.12 -10.28
C TYR A 13 13.02 -7.72 -8.95
N VAL A 14 12.98 -9.05 -8.85
CA VAL A 14 13.41 -9.77 -7.66
C VAL A 14 14.94 -9.75 -7.58
N ARG A 15 15.46 -9.27 -6.46
CA ARG A 15 16.89 -9.11 -6.23
C ARG A 15 17.42 -10.27 -5.38
N TRP A 16 18.75 -10.46 -5.42
CA TRP A 16 19.42 -11.45 -4.58
C TRP A 16 19.01 -11.33 -3.10
N GLY A 17 18.98 -10.11 -2.56
CA GLY A 17 18.61 -9.86 -1.17
C GLY A 17 17.13 -10.11 -0.84
N ASP A 18 16.29 -10.32 -1.83
CA ASP A 18 14.87 -10.61 -1.65
C ASP A 18 14.56 -12.10 -1.48
N LEU A 19 15.57 -12.97 -1.69
CA LEU A 19 15.38 -14.42 -1.67
C LEU A 19 15.44 -14.98 -0.25
N ASP A 20 14.73 -16.10 -0.05
CA ASP A 20 14.82 -16.93 1.14
C ASP A 20 15.65 -18.21 0.89
N GLY A 21 15.70 -19.10 1.87
CA GLY A 21 16.41 -20.37 1.75
C GLY A 21 15.82 -21.35 0.74
N ASN A 22 14.63 -21.08 0.22
CA ASN A 22 13.96 -21.90 -0.81
C ASN A 22 14.22 -21.38 -2.24
N ALA A 23 15.11 -20.40 -2.40
CA ALA A 23 15.50 -19.78 -3.68
C ALA A 23 14.37 -19.04 -4.39
N HIS A 24 13.36 -18.58 -3.67
CA HIS A 24 12.33 -17.69 -4.19
C HIS A 24 12.10 -16.50 -3.25
N MET A 25 11.35 -15.51 -3.74
CA MET A 25 11.12 -14.27 -3.02
C MET A 25 10.50 -14.52 -1.65
N SER A 26 11.13 -13.96 -0.62
CA SER A 26 10.73 -14.15 0.78
C SER A 26 9.52 -13.30 1.16
N ASN A 27 8.77 -13.74 2.17
CA ASN A 27 7.61 -13.01 2.69
C ASN A 27 7.95 -11.57 3.09
N LYS A 28 9.09 -11.33 3.72
CA LYS A 28 9.50 -9.97 4.13
C LYS A 28 9.75 -9.05 2.94
N ALA A 29 10.18 -9.57 1.80
CA ALA A 29 10.43 -8.78 0.61
C ALA A 29 9.12 -8.23 0.00
N TYR A 30 8.04 -9.00 0.05
CA TYR A 30 6.71 -8.52 -0.38
C TYR A 30 6.28 -7.31 0.45
N LEU A 31 6.42 -7.38 1.76
CA LEU A 31 6.04 -6.28 2.65
C LEU A 31 6.91 -5.04 2.43
N ALA A 32 8.21 -5.21 2.24
CA ALA A 32 9.12 -4.10 1.97
C ALA A 32 8.76 -3.38 0.66
N LEU A 33 8.46 -4.12 -0.39
CA LEU A 33 8.05 -3.55 -1.68
C LEU A 33 6.69 -2.86 -1.59
N CYS A 34 5.74 -3.39 -0.83
CA CYS A 34 4.46 -2.72 -0.59
C CYS A 34 4.65 -1.34 0.03
N GLY A 35 5.49 -1.23 1.04
CA GLY A 35 5.80 0.06 1.67
C GLY A 35 6.40 1.06 0.69
N ASP A 36 7.33 0.61 -0.13
CA ASP A 36 7.99 1.44 -1.13
C ASP A 36 6.98 1.96 -2.17
N VAL A 37 6.13 1.09 -2.69
CA VAL A 37 5.11 1.47 -3.68
C VAL A 37 4.11 2.47 -3.10
N ARG A 38 3.70 2.29 -1.86
CA ARG A 38 2.78 3.21 -1.17
C ARG A 38 3.40 4.59 -0.99
N MET A 39 4.67 4.65 -0.61
CA MET A 39 5.39 5.92 -0.45
C MET A 39 5.59 6.62 -1.81
N GLN A 40 5.85 5.88 -2.87
CA GLN A 40 5.91 6.45 -4.22
C GLN A 40 4.56 7.03 -4.63
N TYR A 41 3.47 6.34 -4.32
CA TYR A 41 2.12 6.85 -4.59
C TYR A 41 1.87 8.19 -3.89
N PHE A 42 2.12 8.26 -2.59
CA PHE A 42 1.92 9.50 -1.84
C PHE A 42 2.80 10.64 -2.35
N GLY A 43 4.05 10.35 -2.69
CA GLY A 43 4.95 11.34 -3.29
C GLY A 43 4.45 11.88 -4.62
N ALA A 44 3.88 11.02 -5.45
CA ALA A 44 3.30 11.40 -6.74
C ALA A 44 1.97 12.15 -6.62
N HIS A 45 1.31 12.09 -5.45
CA HIS A 45 -0.02 12.66 -5.22
C HIS A 45 -0.02 13.76 -4.15
N GLY A 46 1.08 14.49 -4.03
CA GLY A 46 1.14 15.71 -3.23
C GLY A 46 1.53 15.53 -1.75
N PHE A 47 1.95 14.33 -1.35
CA PHE A 47 2.39 14.09 0.02
C PHE A 47 3.69 13.27 0.06
N PRO A 48 4.82 13.88 -0.32
CA PRO A 48 6.12 13.19 -0.33
C PRO A 48 6.63 12.88 1.09
N VAL A 49 7.65 12.03 1.17
CA VAL A 49 8.20 11.52 2.43
C VAL A 49 8.59 12.61 3.41
N ASP A 50 9.15 13.72 2.93
CA ASP A 50 9.52 14.86 3.79
C ASP A 50 8.32 15.51 4.48
N GLN A 51 7.12 15.42 3.90
CA GLN A 51 5.89 15.91 4.52
C GLN A 51 5.44 15.07 5.70
N PHE A 52 5.66 13.77 5.66
CA PHE A 52 5.40 12.91 6.82
C PHE A 52 6.23 13.36 8.03
N ALA A 53 7.51 13.61 7.81
CA ALA A 53 8.41 14.09 8.87
C ALA A 53 8.04 15.50 9.32
N ALA A 54 7.79 16.42 8.38
CA ALA A 54 7.47 17.83 8.70
C ALA A 54 6.16 17.97 9.48
N GLN A 55 5.15 17.19 9.15
CA GLN A 55 3.84 17.22 9.79
C GLN A 55 3.69 16.23 10.94
N ARG A 56 4.74 15.52 11.27
CA ARG A 56 4.79 14.60 12.40
C ARG A 56 3.64 13.58 12.37
N VAL A 57 3.44 12.98 11.21
CA VAL A 57 2.46 11.92 10.98
C VAL A 57 3.12 10.72 10.30
N GLY A 58 2.70 9.52 10.66
CA GLY A 58 3.21 8.31 10.04
C GLY A 58 2.12 7.25 9.88
N PRO A 59 2.28 6.36 8.90
CA PRO A 59 1.37 5.24 8.75
C PRO A 59 1.61 4.19 9.84
N VAL A 60 0.51 3.60 10.32
CA VAL A 60 0.55 2.47 11.25
C VAL A 60 -0.19 1.31 10.62
N VAL A 61 0.52 0.26 10.30
CA VAL A 61 -0.09 -0.97 9.80
C VAL A 61 -0.54 -1.79 10.99
N ARG A 62 -1.82 -2.12 11.02
CA ARG A 62 -2.43 -2.92 12.10
C ARG A 62 -2.57 -4.38 11.73
N ARG A 63 -2.67 -4.67 10.44
CA ARG A 63 -2.86 -6.00 9.93
C ARG A 63 -2.40 -6.07 8.49
N ASP A 64 -1.65 -7.12 8.18
CA ASP A 64 -1.31 -7.50 6.82
C ASP A 64 -1.86 -8.89 6.55
N GLU A 65 -2.52 -9.06 5.40
CA GLU A 65 -2.94 -10.35 4.88
C GLU A 65 -2.19 -10.57 3.57
N ILE A 66 -1.43 -11.65 3.50
CA ILE A 66 -0.66 -12.02 2.31
C ILE A 66 -1.16 -13.37 1.81
N ASP A 67 -1.56 -13.40 0.54
CA ASP A 67 -1.90 -14.62 -0.16
C ASP A 67 -0.87 -14.86 -1.25
N TYR A 68 -0.28 -16.06 -1.26
CA TYR A 68 0.75 -16.47 -2.20
C TYR A 68 0.16 -17.46 -3.20
N PHE A 69 0.28 -17.16 -4.49
CA PHE A 69 -0.29 -17.99 -5.54
C PHE A 69 0.77 -18.62 -6.43
N ARG A 70 1.88 -17.91 -6.65
CA ARG A 70 2.98 -18.36 -7.50
C ARG A 70 4.31 -17.85 -6.97
N GLU A 71 5.35 -18.60 -7.20
CA GLU A 71 6.71 -18.23 -6.82
C GLU A 71 7.26 -17.14 -7.72
N LEU A 72 8.10 -16.29 -7.14
CA LEU A 72 8.93 -15.32 -7.84
C LEU A 72 10.39 -15.65 -7.57
N HIS A 73 11.20 -15.65 -8.62
CA HIS A 73 12.61 -16.05 -8.58
C HIS A 73 13.51 -14.86 -8.86
N MET A 74 14.80 -15.01 -8.56
CA MET A 74 15.80 -13.98 -8.77
C MET A 74 15.74 -13.44 -10.22
N HIS A 75 15.74 -12.12 -10.33
CA HIS A 75 15.69 -11.37 -11.58
C HIS A 75 14.35 -11.43 -12.33
N ASP A 76 13.34 -12.09 -11.81
CA ASP A 76 12.00 -12.02 -12.39
C ASP A 76 11.50 -10.57 -12.38
N PRO A 77 11.02 -10.05 -13.53
CA PRO A 77 10.32 -8.77 -13.55
C PRO A 77 8.99 -8.89 -12.81
N ILE A 78 8.65 -7.88 -12.04
CA ILE A 78 7.39 -7.80 -11.32
C ILE A 78 6.74 -6.43 -11.52
N GLU A 79 5.43 -6.44 -11.65
CA GLU A 79 4.59 -5.24 -11.57
C GLU A 79 3.84 -5.28 -10.25
N ILE A 80 3.91 -4.20 -9.49
CA ILE A 80 3.24 -4.10 -8.20
C ILE A 80 2.21 -2.99 -8.31
N THR A 81 0.93 -3.35 -8.18
CA THR A 81 -0.17 -2.39 -8.24
C THR A 81 -0.53 -1.89 -6.85
N LEU A 82 -1.29 -0.81 -6.80
CA LEU A 82 -1.85 -0.27 -5.55
C LEU A 82 -3.28 0.17 -5.79
N GLU A 83 -4.19 -0.32 -4.96
CA GLU A 83 -5.61 0.05 -5.01
C GLU A 83 -6.18 0.23 -3.61
N LEU A 84 -7.21 1.07 -3.50
CA LEU A 84 -7.91 1.35 -2.25
C LEU A 84 -9.08 0.38 -2.09
N VAL A 85 -9.08 -0.39 -1.02
CA VAL A 85 -10.14 -1.36 -0.72
C VAL A 85 -11.16 -0.79 0.25
N GLY A 86 -10.76 0.17 1.06
CA GLY A 86 -11.66 0.84 1.98
C GLY A 86 -11.04 2.10 2.54
N VAL A 87 -11.89 3.05 2.93
CA VAL A 87 -11.44 4.27 3.61
C VAL A 87 -12.57 4.81 4.48
N ALA A 88 -12.23 5.34 5.65
CA ALA A 88 -13.16 6.06 6.49
C ALA A 88 -13.42 7.47 5.93
N PRO A 89 -14.60 8.07 6.14
CA PRO A 89 -14.91 9.41 5.60
C PRO A 89 -13.92 10.48 6.03
N ASP A 90 -13.38 10.38 7.25
CA ASP A 90 -12.38 11.32 7.79
C ASP A 90 -10.95 10.95 7.41
N GLY A 91 -10.74 9.86 6.65
CA GLY A 91 -9.43 9.37 6.26
C GLY A 91 -8.64 8.68 7.37
N SER A 92 -9.21 8.53 8.57
CA SER A 92 -8.50 8.02 9.75
C SER A 92 -8.01 6.58 9.60
N ARG A 93 -8.62 5.81 8.72
CA ARG A 93 -8.18 4.45 8.41
C ARG A 93 -8.44 4.13 6.96
N MET A 94 -7.58 3.29 6.41
CA MET A 94 -7.71 2.78 5.05
C MET A 94 -7.37 1.30 4.99
N ILE A 95 -7.88 0.64 3.97
CA ILE A 95 -7.44 -0.69 3.56
C ILE A 95 -6.90 -0.57 2.15
N VAL A 96 -5.67 -0.97 1.93
CA VAL A 96 -5.02 -0.93 0.62
C VAL A 96 -4.60 -2.33 0.21
N ARG A 97 -4.56 -2.57 -1.09
CA ARG A 97 -4.12 -3.85 -1.65
C ARG A 97 -3.04 -3.61 -2.69
N ASN A 98 -1.97 -4.39 -2.57
CA ASN A 98 -0.95 -4.49 -3.60
C ASN A 98 -1.06 -5.86 -4.27
N ARG A 99 -1.05 -5.87 -5.60
CA ARG A 99 -1.00 -7.09 -6.40
C ARG A 99 0.38 -7.21 -7.01
N PHE A 100 0.97 -8.38 -6.92
CA PHE A 100 2.28 -8.69 -7.51
C PHE A 100 2.03 -9.53 -8.76
N LEU A 101 2.32 -8.95 -9.92
CA LEU A 101 2.07 -9.58 -11.22
C LEU A 101 3.40 -9.98 -11.85
N ARG A 102 3.43 -11.19 -12.39
CA ARG A 102 4.56 -11.69 -13.17
C ARG A 102 4.56 -11.07 -14.57
N ALA A 103 5.67 -11.22 -15.30
CA ALA A 103 5.80 -10.73 -16.67
C ALA A 103 4.73 -11.31 -17.61
N ASP A 104 4.26 -12.52 -17.36
CA ASP A 104 3.19 -13.17 -18.13
C ASP A 104 1.78 -12.71 -17.72
N GLY A 105 1.67 -11.76 -16.78
CA GLY A 105 0.41 -11.26 -16.26
C GLY A 105 -0.22 -12.10 -15.16
N ALA A 106 0.38 -13.23 -14.80
CA ALA A 106 -0.14 -14.08 -13.72
C ALA A 106 0.04 -13.43 -12.37
N LEU A 107 -0.99 -13.54 -11.52
CA LEU A 107 -0.94 -13.04 -10.15
C LEU A 107 -0.06 -13.94 -9.28
N ALA A 108 1.03 -13.38 -8.75
CA ALA A 108 1.95 -14.10 -7.87
C ALA A 108 1.53 -14.03 -6.41
N ALA A 109 1.11 -12.85 -5.96
CA ALA A 109 0.70 -12.63 -4.58
C ALA A 109 -0.19 -11.39 -4.46
N THR A 110 -0.96 -11.33 -3.37
CA THR A 110 -1.66 -10.11 -2.93
C THR A 110 -1.30 -9.80 -1.50
N VAL A 111 -1.16 -8.51 -1.20
CA VAL A 111 -0.98 -8.02 0.17
C VAL A 111 -2.08 -6.99 0.46
N THR A 112 -2.94 -7.30 1.40
CA THR A 112 -4.00 -6.40 1.86
C THR A 112 -3.64 -5.91 3.25
N SER A 113 -3.56 -4.59 3.44
CA SER A 113 -3.09 -3.99 4.68
C SER A 113 -4.11 -3.02 5.24
N HIS A 114 -4.34 -3.12 6.54
CA HIS A 114 -5.16 -2.20 7.33
C HIS A 114 -4.25 -1.16 7.96
N VAL A 115 -4.46 0.10 7.60
CA VAL A 115 -3.55 1.20 7.94
C VAL A 115 -4.31 2.32 8.63
N GLY A 116 -3.72 2.85 9.67
CA GLY A 116 -4.14 4.09 10.32
C GLY A 116 -3.04 5.14 10.26
N TRP A 117 -3.28 6.29 10.83
CA TRP A 117 -2.32 7.40 10.89
C TRP A 117 -1.99 7.72 12.33
N LEU A 118 -0.71 7.83 12.63
CA LEU A 118 -0.19 8.08 13.96
C LEU A 118 0.32 9.51 14.05
N ASP A 119 -0.15 10.21 15.08
CA ASP A 119 0.50 11.44 15.53
C ASP A 119 1.82 11.05 16.21
N LEU A 120 2.95 11.44 15.63
CA LEU A 120 4.27 11.01 16.10
C LEU A 120 4.66 11.64 17.43
N ASP A 121 4.06 12.77 17.79
CA ASP A 121 4.32 13.45 19.06
C ASP A 121 3.43 12.92 20.18
N LYS A 122 2.12 12.84 19.93
CA LYS A 122 1.14 12.36 20.92
C LYS A 122 1.06 10.85 21.01
N ARG A 123 1.59 10.13 20.02
CA ARG A 123 1.54 8.67 19.92
C ARG A 123 0.12 8.12 19.95
N LYS A 124 -0.78 8.80 19.26
CA LYS A 124 -2.20 8.46 19.14
C LYS A 124 -2.62 8.44 17.66
N LEU A 125 -3.64 7.67 17.36
CA LEU A 125 -4.27 7.71 16.04
C LEU A 125 -4.88 9.09 15.80
N ARG A 126 -4.83 9.53 14.57
CA ARG A 126 -5.34 10.82 14.14
C ARG A 126 -5.92 10.75 12.73
N VAL A 127 -6.68 11.77 12.36
CA VAL A 127 -7.03 11.97 10.97
C VAL A 127 -5.79 12.44 10.19
N PRO A 128 -5.65 12.05 8.91
CA PRO A 128 -4.52 12.52 8.11
C PRO A 128 -4.62 14.02 7.82
N PRO A 129 -3.47 14.70 7.59
CA PRO A 129 -3.49 16.05 7.04
C PRO A 129 -4.30 16.14 5.75
N THR A 130 -4.80 17.31 5.41
CA THR A 130 -5.69 17.52 4.26
C THR A 130 -5.10 17.01 2.95
N ALA A 131 -3.82 17.29 2.68
CA ALA A 131 -3.16 16.84 1.45
C ALA A 131 -3.01 15.31 1.38
N LEU A 132 -2.74 14.66 2.51
CA LEU A 132 -2.68 13.20 2.59
C LEU A 132 -4.07 12.59 2.40
N HIS A 133 -5.09 13.17 3.01
CA HIS A 133 -6.47 12.72 2.82
C HIS A 133 -6.88 12.82 1.35
N ALA A 134 -6.53 13.92 0.67
CA ALA A 134 -6.79 14.07 -0.76
C ALA A 134 -6.09 12.98 -1.59
N ALA A 135 -4.87 12.63 -1.25
CA ALA A 135 -4.15 11.53 -1.90
C ALA A 135 -4.85 10.18 -1.72
N LEU A 136 -5.41 9.92 -0.53
CA LEU A 136 -6.20 8.71 -0.28
C LEU A 136 -7.46 8.67 -1.16
N GLN A 137 -8.17 9.79 -1.25
CA GLN A 137 -9.39 9.87 -2.04
C GLN A 137 -9.14 9.73 -3.53
N ALA A 138 -7.96 10.11 -4.01
CA ALA A 138 -7.56 9.98 -5.41
C ALA A 138 -7.06 8.58 -5.77
N MET A 139 -6.80 7.72 -4.79
CA MET A 139 -6.29 6.38 -5.06
C MET A 139 -7.33 5.54 -5.81
N PRO A 140 -6.92 4.82 -6.88
CA PRO A 140 -7.84 3.94 -7.61
C PRO A 140 -8.51 2.94 -6.67
N ARG A 141 -9.82 2.82 -6.78
CA ARG A 141 -10.60 1.94 -5.92
C ARG A 141 -10.66 0.53 -6.48
N ALA A 142 -10.54 -0.45 -5.58
CA ALA A 142 -10.74 -1.85 -5.91
C ALA A 142 -12.21 -2.12 -6.22
N ASP A 143 -12.49 -3.21 -6.95
CA ASP A 143 -13.87 -3.62 -7.26
C ASP A 143 -14.67 -3.93 -6.00
N ASP A 144 -14.01 -4.43 -4.96
CA ASP A 144 -14.60 -4.75 -3.67
C ASP A 144 -14.48 -3.61 -2.65
N PHE A 145 -14.28 -2.37 -3.13
CA PHE A 145 -14.19 -1.19 -2.26
C PHE A 145 -15.41 -1.07 -1.34
N ARG A 146 -15.17 -0.70 -0.09
CA ARG A 146 -16.20 -0.43 0.90
C ARG A 146 -15.85 0.78 1.77
N ASP A 147 -16.87 1.48 2.23
CA ASP A 147 -16.69 2.53 3.22
C ASP A 147 -16.38 1.92 4.59
N LEU A 148 -15.51 2.58 5.34
CA LEU A 148 -15.12 2.17 6.69
C LEU A 148 -15.63 3.17 7.71
N GLU A 149 -15.77 2.71 8.93
CA GLU A 149 -16.04 3.59 10.07
C GLU A 149 -14.74 4.29 10.51
N SER A 150 -14.89 5.50 11.05
CA SER A 150 -13.75 6.24 11.62
C SER A 150 -13.12 5.45 12.76
N SER A 151 -11.78 5.48 12.83
CA SER A 151 -11.04 4.95 13.97
C SER A 151 -10.92 5.95 15.12
N ILE A 152 -11.35 7.20 14.90
CA ILE A 152 -11.29 8.24 15.92
C ILE A 152 -12.57 8.19 16.74
N LYS A 153 -12.42 7.88 18.01
CA LYS A 153 -13.53 7.91 18.96
C LYS A 153 -13.78 9.34 19.41
N ARG A 154 -15.00 9.77 19.30
CA ARG A 154 -15.46 11.04 19.81
C ARG A 154 -16.09 10.87 21.19
#